data_4faf48752605ca3834de73e03f13f3b9
#
_entry.id   4faf48752605ca3834de73e03f13f3b9
#
_cell.length_a   1.000
_cell.length_b   1.000
_cell.length_c   1.000
_cell.angle_alpha   90.00
_cell.angle_beta   90.00
_cell.angle_gamma   90.00
#
_symmetry.space_group_name_H-M   'P 1'
#
loop_
_entity.id
_entity.type
_entity.pdbx_description
1 polymer ?
#
loop_
_entity_poly.entity_id
_entity_poly.type
_entity_poly.pdbx_seq_one_letter_code
_entity_poly.pdbx_strand_id
1 'polypeptide(L)'
;MSPLSIEEKMTTDTIYPKVREIIADVLAFDEEEIQRDGSLVDDYGAESIDFLDLVYQLEREFKIKIPRGMIEQTVRSGLSEEEFEENGRLTDKGLEHLKAYLSEVPEDRFTPRMQVTLIPTLFTPETFCKIVLREMEAGEQAASD
;
A
#
# COMPACT_ATOMS: atom_id res chain seq x y z
N MET A 1 5.20 -22.48 -23.41
CA MET A 1 5.39 -22.36 -22.95
C MET A 1 5.27 -21.91 -22.26
N SER A 2 4.71 -21.91 -21.79
CA SER A 2 4.92 -21.43 -21.18
C SER A 2 5.09 -21.67 -19.90
N PRO A 3 5.84 -22.20 -19.53
CA PRO A 3 6.19 -22.38 -18.20
C PRO A 3 6.37 -21.08 -17.56
N LEU A 4 6.22 -20.12 -18.32
CA LEU A 4 6.33 -18.86 -17.84
C LEU A 4 5.48 -18.60 -16.73
N SER A 5 4.24 -19.00 -16.78
CA SER A 5 3.30 -18.71 -15.73
C SER A 5 3.75 -19.27 -14.42
N ILE A 6 4.60 -20.24 -14.41
CA ILE A 6 5.08 -20.80 -13.18
C ILE A 6 6.28 -20.04 -12.70
N GLU A 7 7.21 -19.78 -13.58
CA GLU A 7 8.40 -19.10 -13.22
C GLU A 7 8.18 -17.65 -13.07
N GLU A 8 7.21 -17.11 -13.77
CA GLU A 8 6.91 -15.74 -13.66
C GLU A 8 5.88 -15.47 -12.67
N LYS A 9 5.98 -16.12 -11.53
CA LYS A 9 5.16 -15.79 -10.44
C LYS A 9 5.22 -14.30 -10.26
N MET A 10 4.09 -13.65 -10.18
CA MET A 10 4.03 -12.21 -9.99
C MET A 10 4.66 -11.86 -8.66
N THR A 11 5.52 -10.87 -8.68
CA THR A 11 6.14 -10.35 -7.47
C THR A 11 6.01 -8.84 -7.51
N THR A 12 6.40 -8.19 -6.42
CA THR A 12 6.36 -6.72 -6.42
C THR A 12 7.28 -6.16 -7.50
N ASP A 13 8.40 -6.86 -7.80
CA ASP A 13 9.30 -6.40 -8.85
C ASP A 13 8.66 -6.46 -10.23
N THR A 14 7.83 -7.47 -10.48
CA THR A 14 7.24 -7.62 -11.81
C THR A 14 6.14 -6.60 -12.04
N ILE A 15 5.42 -6.19 -11.02
CA ILE A 15 4.33 -5.23 -11.20
C ILE A 15 4.74 -3.79 -10.96
N TYR A 16 5.91 -3.57 -10.36
CA TYR A 16 6.33 -2.22 -10.02
C TYR A 16 6.34 -1.25 -11.22
N PRO A 17 6.85 -1.62 -12.40
CA PRO A 17 6.86 -0.65 -13.49
C PRO A 17 5.47 -0.11 -13.83
N LYS A 18 4.46 -0.95 -13.78
CA LYS A 18 3.10 -0.51 -14.08
C LYS A 18 2.53 0.32 -12.93
N VAL A 19 2.79 -0.07 -11.70
CA VAL A 19 2.35 0.69 -10.54
C VAL A 19 2.99 2.08 -10.56
N ARG A 20 4.29 2.14 -10.86
CA ARG A 20 4.99 3.42 -10.94
C ARG A 20 4.40 4.32 -12.02
N GLU A 21 4.08 3.72 -13.17
CA GLU A 21 3.51 4.47 -14.27
C GLU A 21 2.17 5.10 -13.84
N ILE A 22 1.34 4.34 -13.15
CA ILE A 22 0.05 4.83 -12.70
C ILE A 22 0.22 5.93 -11.67
N ILE A 23 1.13 5.75 -10.71
CA ILE A 23 1.40 6.76 -9.69
C ILE A 23 1.88 8.05 -10.34
N ALA A 24 2.81 7.94 -11.28
CA ALA A 24 3.34 9.11 -11.95
C ALA A 24 2.23 9.86 -12.69
N ASP A 25 1.35 9.11 -13.33
CA ASP A 25 0.23 9.71 -14.06
C ASP A 25 -0.72 10.44 -13.12
N VAL A 26 -1.09 9.81 -12.03
CA VAL A 26 -2.02 10.39 -11.06
C VAL A 26 -1.44 11.65 -10.42
N LEU A 27 -0.16 11.61 -10.07
CA LEU A 27 0.47 12.70 -9.34
C LEU A 27 1.17 13.73 -10.25
N ALA A 28 1.13 13.49 -11.57
CA ALA A 28 1.71 14.41 -12.56
C ALA A 28 3.24 14.55 -12.42
N PHE A 29 3.90 13.42 -12.26
CA PHE A 29 5.36 13.37 -12.26
C PHE A 29 5.83 12.48 -13.41
N ASP A 30 7.11 12.61 -13.77
CA ASP A 30 7.70 11.67 -14.70
C ASP A 30 7.98 10.38 -13.94
N GLU A 31 7.94 9.25 -14.62
CA GLU A 31 8.17 7.98 -13.96
C GLU A 31 9.53 7.92 -13.28
N GLU A 32 10.54 8.51 -13.90
CA GLU A 32 11.87 8.49 -13.32
C GLU A 32 11.97 9.24 -12.00
N GLU A 33 11.04 10.14 -11.75
CA GLU A 33 11.04 10.90 -10.50
C GLU A 33 10.43 10.11 -9.35
N ILE A 34 9.67 9.05 -9.65
CA ILE A 34 9.00 8.25 -8.63
C ILE A 34 9.97 7.22 -8.07
N GLN A 35 10.27 7.31 -6.79
CA GLN A 35 11.16 6.38 -6.13
C GLN A 35 10.36 5.33 -5.38
N ARG A 36 10.82 4.11 -5.45
CA ARG A 36 10.08 2.97 -4.93
C ARG A 36 9.79 3.09 -3.44
N ASP A 37 10.67 3.72 -2.69
CA ASP A 37 10.51 3.92 -1.25
C ASP A 37 10.14 5.35 -0.88
N GLY A 38 9.75 6.17 -1.84
CA GLY A 38 9.37 7.55 -1.55
C GLY A 38 7.99 7.65 -0.93
N SER A 39 7.77 8.66 -0.10
CA SER A 39 6.46 8.88 0.50
C SER A 39 5.56 9.57 -0.53
N LEU A 40 4.42 8.97 -0.82
CA LEU A 40 3.51 9.59 -1.79
C LEU A 40 3.04 10.95 -1.31
N VAL A 41 2.83 11.10 -0.01
CA VAL A 41 2.39 12.38 0.54
C VAL A 41 3.54 13.36 0.69
N ASP A 42 4.59 12.95 1.40
CA ASP A 42 5.68 13.87 1.74
C ASP A 42 6.57 14.23 0.56
N ASP A 43 6.84 13.25 -0.30
CA ASP A 43 7.76 13.50 -1.42
C ASP A 43 7.04 13.94 -2.68
N TYR A 44 5.80 13.51 -2.89
CA TYR A 44 5.08 13.78 -4.14
C TYR A 44 3.78 14.53 -3.97
N GLY A 45 3.43 14.92 -2.75
CA GLY A 45 2.28 15.78 -2.52
C GLY A 45 0.92 15.15 -2.71
N ALA A 46 0.81 13.83 -2.58
CA ALA A 46 -0.47 13.15 -2.78
C ALA A 46 -1.49 13.63 -1.75
N GLU A 47 -2.73 13.82 -2.21
CA GLU A 47 -3.84 14.21 -1.36
C GLU A 47 -4.87 13.08 -1.34
N SER A 48 -5.87 13.20 -0.50
CA SER A 48 -6.89 12.17 -0.38
C SER A 48 -7.52 11.80 -1.71
N ILE A 49 -7.81 12.79 -2.53
CA ILE A 49 -8.43 12.53 -3.82
C ILE A 49 -7.47 11.78 -4.75
N ASP A 50 -6.18 12.03 -4.62
CA ASP A 50 -5.19 11.33 -5.42
C ASP A 50 -5.16 9.86 -5.05
N PHE A 51 -5.29 9.53 -3.76
CA PHE A 51 -5.33 8.14 -3.36
C PHE A 51 -6.55 7.43 -3.90
N LEU A 52 -7.70 8.11 -3.96
CA LEU A 52 -8.90 7.52 -4.52
C LEU A 52 -8.71 7.23 -6.00
N ASP A 53 -8.12 8.17 -6.73
CA ASP A 53 -7.86 7.99 -8.14
C ASP A 53 -6.84 6.86 -8.37
N LEU A 54 -5.80 6.83 -7.54
CA LEU A 54 -4.79 5.80 -7.63
C LEU A 54 -5.39 4.41 -7.44
N VAL A 55 -6.20 4.26 -6.39
CA VAL A 55 -6.83 2.98 -6.10
C VAL A 55 -7.74 2.57 -7.28
N TYR A 56 -8.50 3.50 -7.79
CA TYR A 56 -9.40 3.21 -8.91
C TYR A 56 -8.61 2.72 -10.13
N GLN A 57 -7.52 3.39 -10.46
CA GLN A 57 -6.74 3.00 -11.63
C GLN A 57 -6.04 1.66 -11.42
N LEU A 58 -5.56 1.40 -10.20
CA LEU A 58 -4.95 0.12 -9.90
C LEU A 58 -5.98 -1.01 -10.02
N GLU A 59 -7.19 -0.78 -9.54
CA GLU A 59 -8.25 -1.78 -9.65
C GLU A 59 -8.53 -2.10 -11.11
N ARG A 60 -8.57 -1.09 -11.95
CA ARG A 60 -8.85 -1.29 -13.36
C ARG A 60 -7.71 -2.00 -14.08
N GLU A 61 -6.50 -1.57 -13.81
CA GLU A 61 -5.34 -2.11 -14.51
C GLU A 61 -5.10 -3.58 -14.16
N PHE A 62 -5.22 -3.90 -12.88
CA PHE A 62 -4.92 -5.26 -12.42
C PHE A 62 -6.15 -6.12 -12.25
N LYS A 63 -7.33 -5.56 -12.51
CA LYS A 63 -8.61 -6.28 -12.40
C LYS A 63 -8.81 -6.88 -11.03
N ILE A 64 -8.62 -6.06 -10.02
CA ILE A 64 -8.76 -6.43 -8.63
C ILE A 64 -9.71 -5.49 -7.93
N LYS A 65 -10.01 -5.80 -6.67
CA LYS A 65 -10.79 -4.92 -5.82
C LYS A 65 -9.97 -4.57 -4.61
N ILE A 66 -9.94 -3.29 -4.28
CA ILE A 66 -9.28 -2.82 -3.07
C ILE A 66 -10.36 -2.14 -2.24
N PRO A 67 -11.01 -2.88 -1.33
CA PRO A 67 -12.13 -2.33 -0.57
C PRO A 67 -11.71 -1.14 0.27
N ARG A 68 -12.63 -0.19 0.42
CA ARG A 68 -12.38 0.96 1.29
C ARG A 68 -12.15 0.47 2.70
N GLY A 69 -11.19 1.10 3.35
CA GLY A 69 -10.87 0.73 4.72
C GLY A 69 -10.08 -0.56 4.86
N MET A 70 -9.77 -1.22 3.74
CA MET A 70 -9.04 -2.48 3.80
C MET A 70 -7.69 -2.32 4.47
N ILE A 71 -6.97 -1.24 4.15
CA ILE A 71 -5.66 -1.03 4.73
C ILE A 71 -5.77 -0.85 6.23
N GLU A 72 -6.73 -0.01 6.66
CA GLU A 72 -6.92 0.22 8.08
C GLU A 72 -7.31 -1.05 8.81
N GLN A 73 -8.21 -1.83 8.23
CA GLN A 73 -8.65 -3.07 8.84
C GLN A 73 -7.51 -4.07 8.96
N THR A 74 -6.68 -4.14 7.92
CA THR A 74 -5.56 -5.08 7.93
C THR A 74 -4.54 -4.69 8.98
N VAL A 75 -4.23 -3.40 9.06
CA VAL A 75 -3.27 -2.91 10.06
C VAL A 75 -3.77 -3.15 11.47
N ARG A 76 -5.08 -2.97 11.69
CA ARG A 76 -5.65 -3.14 13.01
C ARG A 76 -5.99 -4.59 13.33
N SER A 77 -5.77 -5.50 12.40
CA SER A 77 -6.19 -6.88 12.55
C SER A 77 -5.82 -7.46 13.90
N GLY A 78 -6.80 -7.97 14.61
CA GLY A 78 -6.55 -8.57 15.91
C GLY A 78 -6.50 -7.60 17.08
N LEU A 79 -6.61 -6.29 16.82
CA LEU A 79 -6.61 -5.30 17.89
C LEU A 79 -7.96 -4.60 17.96
N SER A 80 -8.39 -4.28 19.18
CA SER A 80 -9.54 -3.44 19.35
C SER A 80 -9.13 -2.01 19.01
N GLU A 81 -10.09 -1.13 18.89
CA GLU A 81 -9.78 0.26 18.59
C GLU A 81 -8.91 0.86 19.68
N GLU A 82 -9.21 0.56 20.93
CA GLU A 82 -8.45 1.10 22.04
C GLU A 82 -7.03 0.52 22.10
N GLU A 83 -6.85 -0.69 21.60
CA GLU A 83 -5.52 -1.28 21.55
C GLU A 83 -4.69 -0.68 20.42
N PHE A 84 -5.35 -0.16 19.39
CA PHE A 84 -4.67 0.39 18.24
C PHE A 84 -4.32 1.86 18.44
N GLU A 85 -5.27 2.64 18.92
CA GLU A 85 -5.04 4.07 19.09
C GLU A 85 -5.70 4.60 20.36
N GLU A 86 -5.18 5.73 20.84
CA GLU A 86 -5.69 6.40 22.00
C GLU A 86 -5.58 7.89 21.76
N ASN A 87 -6.72 8.57 21.80
CA ASN A 87 -6.77 10.03 21.55
C ASN A 87 -6.15 10.42 20.21
N GLY A 88 -6.38 9.59 19.19
CA GLY A 88 -5.89 9.88 17.84
C GLY A 88 -4.43 9.57 17.62
N ARG A 89 -3.76 8.92 18.57
CA ARG A 89 -2.35 8.56 18.44
C ARG A 89 -2.21 7.07 18.58
N LEU A 90 -1.25 6.51 17.85
CA LEU A 90 -1.02 5.07 17.91
C LEU A 90 -0.49 4.68 19.28
N THR A 91 -1.01 3.57 19.80
CA THR A 91 -0.44 2.96 21.00
C THR A 91 0.82 2.21 20.57
N ASP A 92 1.58 1.70 21.56
CA ASP A 92 2.76 0.89 21.22
C ASP A 92 2.38 -0.33 20.40
N LYS A 93 1.26 -0.98 20.75
CA LYS A 93 0.78 -2.13 19.99
C LYS A 93 0.38 -1.73 18.57
N GLY A 94 -0.32 -0.61 18.44
CA GLY A 94 -0.73 -0.12 17.14
C GLY A 94 0.47 0.17 16.25
N LEU A 95 1.50 0.78 16.84
CA LEU A 95 2.70 1.10 16.09
C LEU A 95 3.43 -0.19 15.65
N GLU A 96 3.49 -1.19 16.50
CA GLU A 96 4.10 -2.46 16.16
C GLU A 96 3.38 -3.13 15.00
N HIS A 97 2.05 -3.13 15.04
CA HIS A 97 1.26 -3.71 13.96
C HIS A 97 1.47 -2.96 12.66
N LEU A 98 1.53 -1.64 12.75
CA LEU A 98 1.73 -0.83 11.55
C LEU A 98 3.10 -1.10 10.95
N LYS A 99 4.14 -1.18 11.79
CA LYS A 99 5.49 -1.47 11.29
C LYS A 99 5.55 -2.84 10.63
N ALA A 100 4.84 -3.82 11.18
CA ALA A 100 4.83 -5.16 10.59
C ALA A 100 4.13 -5.15 9.24
N TYR A 101 3.04 -4.40 9.13
CA TYR A 101 2.30 -4.32 7.88
C TYR A 101 3.09 -3.55 6.81
N LEU A 102 3.71 -2.45 7.20
CA LEU A 102 4.48 -1.60 6.30
C LEU A 102 5.97 -1.88 6.43
N SER A 103 6.33 -3.15 6.37
CA SER A 103 7.73 -3.56 6.57
C SER A 103 8.67 -3.02 5.50
N GLU A 104 8.12 -2.56 4.38
CA GLU A 104 8.94 -1.97 3.32
C GLU A 104 9.32 -0.52 3.60
N VAL A 105 8.68 0.11 4.59
CA VAL A 105 8.94 1.52 4.90
C VAL A 105 10.11 1.61 5.88
N PRO A 106 11.06 2.54 5.65
CA PRO A 106 12.19 2.69 6.57
C PRO A 106 11.72 2.94 7.99
N GLU A 107 12.37 2.28 8.94
CA GLU A 107 11.94 2.31 10.32
C GLU A 107 11.97 3.71 10.94
N ASP A 108 12.88 4.56 10.48
CA ASP A 108 12.99 5.90 11.03
C ASP A 108 11.82 6.81 10.65
N ARG A 109 10.93 6.36 9.78
CA ARG A 109 9.75 7.14 9.45
C ARG A 109 8.60 6.92 10.44
N PHE A 110 8.72 5.89 11.28
CA PHE A 110 7.72 5.63 12.31
C PHE A 110 8.15 6.33 13.60
N THR A 111 7.24 7.13 14.17
CA THR A 111 7.56 7.83 15.41
C THR A 111 6.66 7.33 16.52
N PRO A 112 7.17 7.26 17.76
CA PRO A 112 6.34 6.83 18.89
C PRO A 112 5.15 7.74 19.04
N ARG A 113 3.99 7.13 19.29
CA ARG A 113 2.73 7.85 19.48
C ARG A 113 2.38 8.76 18.32
N MET A 114 2.71 8.34 17.09
CA MET A 114 2.40 9.17 15.94
C MET A 114 0.88 9.26 15.77
N GLN A 115 0.43 10.38 15.18
CA GLN A 115 -0.98 10.58 14.95
C GLN A 115 -1.46 9.65 13.84
N VAL A 116 -2.65 9.07 14.04
CA VAL A 116 -3.18 8.14 13.04
C VAL A 116 -3.43 8.85 11.71
N THR A 117 -3.67 10.16 11.76
CA THR A 117 -3.88 10.92 10.53
C THR A 117 -2.63 11.01 9.67
N LEU A 118 -1.46 10.69 10.24
CA LEU A 118 -0.21 10.73 9.49
C LEU A 118 0.15 9.39 8.86
N ILE A 119 -0.66 8.34 9.08
CA ILE A 119 -0.38 7.03 8.51
C ILE A 119 -0.20 7.10 6.99
N PRO A 120 -1.03 7.84 6.23
CA PRO A 120 -0.83 7.89 4.78
C PRO A 120 0.53 8.43 4.35
N THR A 121 1.22 9.22 5.21
CA THR A 121 2.55 9.72 4.85
C THR A 121 3.57 8.59 4.77
N LEU A 122 3.23 7.42 5.30
CA LEU A 122 4.12 6.26 5.25
C LEU A 122 3.96 5.44 3.98
N PHE A 123 2.91 5.68 3.20
CA PHE A 123 2.63 4.87 2.01
C PHE A 123 3.61 5.21 0.89
N THR A 124 4.16 4.16 0.28
CA THR A 124 5.14 4.28 -0.80
C THR A 124 4.64 3.53 -2.03
N PRO A 125 5.28 3.71 -3.19
CA PRO A 125 4.95 2.86 -4.34
C PRO A 125 5.07 1.37 -4.03
N GLU A 126 6.05 0.99 -3.23
CA GLU A 126 6.19 -0.40 -2.84
C GLU A 126 4.99 -0.88 -2.02
N THR A 127 4.45 0.00 -1.17
CA THR A 127 3.26 -0.33 -0.39
C THR A 127 2.11 -0.73 -1.32
N PHE A 128 1.90 0.03 -2.38
CA PHE A 128 0.81 -0.26 -3.31
C PHE A 128 1.11 -1.49 -4.16
N CYS A 129 2.38 -1.77 -4.45
CA CYS A 129 2.72 -3.02 -5.10
C CYS A 129 2.32 -4.22 -4.24
N LYS A 130 2.59 -4.14 -2.94
CA LYS A 130 2.23 -5.21 -2.03
C LYS A 130 0.72 -5.39 -1.94
N ILE A 131 -0.01 -4.29 -1.91
CA ILE A 131 -1.47 -4.34 -1.85
C ILE A 131 -2.02 -4.99 -3.11
N VAL A 132 -1.54 -4.56 -4.28
CA VAL A 132 -2.00 -5.10 -5.55
C VAL A 132 -1.70 -6.59 -5.63
N LEU A 133 -0.49 -6.98 -5.27
CA LEU A 133 -0.10 -8.37 -5.35
C LEU A 133 -0.97 -9.24 -4.45
N ARG A 134 -1.23 -8.78 -3.24
CA ARG A 134 -2.07 -9.51 -2.30
C ARG A 134 -3.48 -9.69 -2.87
N GLU A 135 -4.04 -8.65 -3.47
CA GLU A 135 -5.39 -8.76 -4.01
C GLU A 135 -5.43 -9.62 -5.25
N MET A 136 -4.37 -9.64 -6.05
CA MET A 136 -4.30 -10.55 -7.18
C MET A 136 -4.27 -11.99 -6.73
N GLU A 137 -3.51 -12.28 -5.68
CA GLU A 137 -3.43 -13.63 -5.15
C GLU A 137 -4.75 -14.06 -4.53
N ALA A 138 -5.42 -13.15 -3.84
CA ALA A 138 -6.72 -13.45 -3.25
C ALA A 138 -7.75 -13.72 -4.35
N GLY A 139 -7.68 -12.97 -5.45
CA GLY A 139 -8.58 -13.17 -6.57
C GLY A 139 -8.37 -14.52 -7.24
N GLU A 140 -7.11 -14.94 -7.35
CA GLU A 140 -6.81 -16.22 -7.94
C GLU A 140 -7.34 -17.35 -7.08
N GLN A 141 -7.18 -17.22 -5.77
CA GLN A 141 -7.69 -18.26 -4.87
C GLN A 141 -9.20 -18.33 -4.93
N ALA A 142 -9.87 -17.20 -4.99
CA ALA A 142 -11.31 -17.20 -5.09
C ALA A 142 -11.77 -17.81 -6.41
N ALA A 143 -11.03 -17.57 -7.48
CA ALA A 143 -11.40 -18.09 -8.79
C ALA A 143 -11.17 -19.58 -8.89
N SER A 144 -10.23 -20.12 -8.13
CA SER A 144 -9.94 -21.54 -8.21
C SER A 144 -10.85 -22.36 -7.31
N ASP A 145 -11.64 -21.73 -6.49
CA ASP A 145 -12.63 -22.43 -5.70
C ASP A 145 -13.91 -22.62 -6.49
#